data_524719e7005976213dbd9812d64f6f55
#
_entry.id   524719e7005976213dbd9812d64f6f55
#
_cell.length_a   1.000
_cell.length_b   1.000
_cell.length_c   1.000
_cell.angle_alpha   90.00
_cell.angle_beta   90.00
_cell.angle_gamma   90.00
#
_symmetry.space_group_name_H-M   'P 1'
#
loop_
_entity.id
_entity.type
_entity.pdbx_description
1 polymer ?
#
loop_
_entity_poly.entity_id
_entity_poly.type
_entity_poly.pdbx_seq_one_letter_code
_entity_poly.pdbx_strand_id
1 'polypeptide(L)'
;AEYGEEWHEAGTKMKKLNVFNDFIAAAEYMINENWTSPEHIVIEGGSNGGLLVGAVTNMRPDLFRVAIPRVGVMDMMRYHLFTIGWNWASDYGTSADNAEMAKYLLDYSPLHNIKNDGTEYPAILVTTADHDDRVVPAHSFKYAATLQASDTGDRPKLIRIDSKAGHGSGKPIAKVIDEYTDIYSFIFYNLGIDPVKEQAK
;
A
#
# COMPACT_ATOMS: atom_id res chain seq x y z
N ALA A 1 -0.20 -6.36 19.32
CA ALA A 1 -0.62 -7.60 18.64
C ALA A 1 -1.71 -8.28 19.46
N GLU A 2 -2.82 -8.65 18.83
CA GLU A 2 -4.00 -9.22 19.52
C GLU A 2 -3.70 -10.56 20.20
N TYR A 3 -2.78 -11.32 19.64
CA TYR A 3 -2.38 -12.64 20.15
C TYR A 3 -1.04 -12.63 20.90
N GLY A 4 -0.57 -11.45 21.31
CA GLY A 4 0.59 -11.27 22.17
C GLY A 4 1.91 -11.03 21.44
N GLU A 5 3.00 -11.04 22.21
CA GLU A 5 4.35 -10.66 21.75
C GLU A 5 4.89 -11.63 20.70
N GLU A 6 4.74 -12.92 20.91
CA GLU A 6 5.21 -13.95 19.97
C GLU A 6 4.57 -13.81 18.59
N TRP A 7 3.27 -13.41 18.54
CA TRP A 7 2.57 -13.12 17.29
C TRP A 7 3.15 -11.89 16.59
N HIS A 8 3.47 -10.84 17.35
CA HIS A 8 4.12 -9.64 16.81
C HIS A 8 5.50 -9.98 16.25
N GLU A 9 6.34 -10.68 17.01
CA GLU A 9 7.68 -11.08 16.59
C GLU A 9 7.68 -11.95 15.32
N ALA A 10 6.64 -12.76 15.14
CA ALA A 10 6.47 -13.58 13.93
C ALA A 10 6.23 -12.76 12.64
N GLY A 11 5.97 -11.45 12.76
CA GLY A 11 5.78 -10.52 11.65
C GLY A 11 6.86 -9.42 11.55
N THR A 12 8.01 -9.57 12.22
CA THR A 12 9.07 -8.56 12.23
C THR A 12 10.35 -9.03 11.54
N LYS A 13 11.20 -8.07 11.15
CA LYS A 13 12.54 -8.32 10.56
C LYS A 13 12.50 -9.42 9.49
N MET A 14 13.32 -10.46 9.64
CA MET A 14 13.42 -11.59 8.69
C MET A 14 12.14 -12.44 8.59
N LYS A 15 11.12 -12.15 9.39
CA LYS A 15 9.80 -12.79 9.34
C LYS A 15 8.70 -11.89 8.76
N LYS A 16 9.06 -10.68 8.29
CA LYS A 16 8.08 -9.69 7.81
C LYS A 16 7.20 -10.20 6.65
N LEU A 17 7.70 -11.10 5.82
CA LEU A 17 6.94 -11.72 4.74
C LEU A 17 5.70 -12.50 5.24
N ASN A 18 5.67 -12.97 6.48
CA ASN A 18 4.49 -13.61 7.05
C ASN A 18 3.27 -12.69 7.00
N VAL A 19 3.47 -11.39 7.31
CA VAL A 19 2.38 -10.39 7.28
C VAL A 19 1.75 -10.27 5.89
N PHE A 20 2.58 -10.29 4.85
CA PHE A 20 2.10 -10.19 3.46
C PHE A 20 1.44 -11.49 3.00
N ASN A 21 2.04 -12.63 3.36
CA ASN A 21 1.49 -13.94 3.03
C ASN A 21 0.14 -14.19 3.70
N ASP A 22 -0.03 -13.80 4.96
CA ASP A 22 -1.30 -13.92 5.69
C ASP A 22 -2.39 -13.06 5.04
N PHE A 23 -2.04 -11.86 4.60
CA PHE A 23 -2.98 -10.98 3.91
C PHE A 23 -3.40 -11.53 2.54
N ILE A 24 -2.45 -12.08 1.78
CA ILE A 24 -2.71 -12.78 0.51
C ILE A 24 -3.59 -13.99 0.76
N ALA A 25 -3.27 -14.81 1.75
CA ALA A 25 -4.05 -16.00 2.10
C ALA A 25 -5.50 -15.66 2.48
N ALA A 26 -5.73 -14.52 3.16
CA ALA A 26 -7.07 -14.06 3.47
C ALA A 26 -7.87 -13.72 2.20
N ALA A 27 -7.26 -13.05 1.23
CA ALA A 27 -7.90 -12.76 -0.05
C ALA A 27 -8.20 -14.05 -0.84
N GLU A 28 -7.24 -14.97 -0.91
CA GLU A 28 -7.42 -16.28 -1.55
C GLU A 28 -8.54 -17.09 -0.90
N TYR A 29 -8.62 -17.08 0.44
CA TYR A 29 -9.69 -17.74 1.18
C TYR A 29 -11.07 -17.19 0.81
N MET A 30 -11.24 -15.87 0.78
CA MET A 30 -12.51 -15.25 0.41
C MET A 30 -12.94 -15.61 -1.03
N ILE A 31 -11.98 -15.71 -1.95
CA ILE A 31 -12.23 -16.12 -3.33
C ILE A 31 -12.62 -17.60 -3.39
N ASN A 32 -11.86 -18.47 -2.73
CA ASN A 32 -12.08 -19.92 -2.73
C ASN A 32 -13.43 -20.31 -2.11
N GLU A 33 -13.86 -19.58 -1.07
CA GLU A 33 -15.17 -19.76 -0.44
C GLU A 33 -16.32 -19.08 -1.21
N ASN A 34 -16.04 -18.52 -2.38
CA ASN A 34 -17.02 -17.82 -3.24
C ASN A 34 -17.72 -16.62 -2.57
N TRP A 35 -17.08 -15.96 -1.61
CA TRP A 35 -17.60 -14.72 -1.01
C TRP A 35 -17.41 -13.51 -1.93
N THR A 36 -16.37 -13.56 -2.77
CA THR A 36 -16.01 -12.50 -3.70
C THR A 36 -15.20 -13.06 -4.87
N SER A 37 -14.76 -12.17 -5.76
CA SER A 37 -13.81 -12.48 -6.83
C SER A 37 -12.73 -11.40 -6.90
N PRO A 38 -11.59 -11.64 -7.56
CA PRO A 38 -10.54 -10.64 -7.76
C PRO A 38 -11.07 -9.32 -8.34
N GLU A 39 -12.09 -9.38 -9.18
CA GLU A 39 -12.70 -8.21 -9.81
C GLU A 39 -13.44 -7.28 -8.82
N HIS A 40 -13.68 -7.75 -7.59
CA HIS A 40 -14.44 -7.00 -6.57
C HIS A 40 -13.63 -6.76 -5.29
N ILE A 41 -12.38 -7.25 -5.20
CA ILE A 41 -11.55 -7.01 -4.03
C ILE A 41 -10.85 -5.66 -4.15
N VAL A 42 -11.09 -4.83 -3.13
CA VAL A 42 -10.41 -3.56 -2.91
C VAL A 42 -9.54 -3.68 -1.66
N ILE A 43 -8.29 -3.25 -1.75
CA ILE A 43 -7.38 -3.22 -0.62
C ILE A 43 -6.95 -1.80 -0.31
N GLU A 44 -6.99 -1.44 0.98
CA GLU A 44 -6.61 -0.13 1.47
C GLU A 44 -5.75 -0.27 2.73
N GLY A 45 -4.74 0.56 2.87
CA GLY A 45 -3.91 0.59 4.07
C GLY A 45 -3.05 1.83 4.17
N GLY A 46 -2.90 2.36 5.39
CA GLY A 46 -2.11 3.56 5.66
C GLY A 46 -0.79 3.28 6.38
N SER A 47 0.25 4.09 6.13
CA SER A 47 1.54 3.99 6.82
C SER A 47 2.20 2.61 6.63
N ASN A 48 2.40 1.84 7.70
CA ASN A 48 2.79 0.42 7.61
C ASN A 48 1.77 -0.42 6.80
N GLY A 49 0.47 -0.09 6.88
CA GLY A 49 -0.55 -0.68 6.01
C GLY A 49 -0.40 -0.29 4.54
N GLY A 50 0.13 0.89 4.25
CA GLY A 50 0.49 1.30 2.88
C GLY A 50 1.66 0.48 2.32
N LEU A 51 2.67 0.16 3.15
CA LEU A 51 3.71 -0.81 2.82
C LEU A 51 3.10 -2.18 2.47
N LEU A 52 2.18 -2.67 3.32
CA LEU A 52 1.48 -3.93 3.10
C LEU A 52 0.79 -3.93 1.73
N VAL A 53 -0.05 -2.92 1.46
CA VAL A 53 -0.79 -2.81 0.20
C VAL A 53 0.16 -2.76 -1.00
N GLY A 54 1.23 -1.96 -0.94
CA GLY A 54 2.22 -1.87 -2.01
C GLY A 54 2.95 -3.19 -2.26
N ALA A 55 3.34 -3.89 -1.20
CA ALA A 55 4.05 -5.18 -1.30
C ALA A 55 3.16 -6.27 -1.89
N VAL A 56 1.94 -6.47 -1.36
CA VAL A 56 1.04 -7.52 -1.84
C VAL A 56 0.53 -7.26 -3.26
N THR A 57 0.42 -5.98 -3.66
CA THR A 57 0.10 -5.60 -5.04
C THR A 57 1.19 -6.08 -6.01
N ASN A 58 2.47 -5.95 -5.65
CA ASN A 58 3.57 -6.48 -6.47
C ASN A 58 3.63 -8.02 -6.47
N MET A 59 3.35 -8.64 -5.32
CA MET A 59 3.42 -10.09 -5.16
C MET A 59 2.29 -10.82 -5.89
N ARG A 60 1.06 -10.31 -5.76
CA ARG A 60 -0.16 -10.93 -6.30
C ARG A 60 -1.09 -9.88 -6.91
N PRO A 61 -0.69 -9.22 -8.00
CA PRO A 61 -1.54 -8.21 -8.67
C PRO A 61 -2.86 -8.79 -9.21
N ASP A 62 -2.89 -10.09 -9.44
CA ASP A 62 -4.04 -10.85 -9.95
C ASP A 62 -5.22 -10.95 -8.96
N LEU A 63 -4.99 -10.73 -7.66
CA LEU A 63 -6.01 -10.91 -6.63
C LEU A 63 -6.89 -9.67 -6.39
N PHE A 64 -6.49 -8.50 -6.90
CA PHE A 64 -7.10 -7.24 -6.50
C PHE A 64 -7.57 -6.42 -7.71
N ARG A 65 -8.74 -5.80 -7.59
CA ARG A 65 -9.26 -4.87 -8.60
C ARG A 65 -8.74 -3.46 -8.36
N VAL A 66 -8.70 -3.01 -7.10
CA VAL A 66 -8.27 -1.67 -6.71
C VAL A 66 -7.34 -1.77 -5.50
N ALA A 67 -6.28 -0.98 -5.50
CA ALA A 67 -5.35 -0.83 -4.38
C ALA A 67 -5.16 0.64 -3.99
N ILE A 68 -5.30 0.94 -2.70
CA ILE A 68 -5.18 2.30 -2.14
C ILE A 68 -4.06 2.32 -1.09
N PRO A 69 -2.78 2.37 -1.49
CA PRO A 69 -1.68 2.55 -0.55
C PRO A 69 -1.62 4.02 -0.11
N ARG A 70 -1.84 4.27 1.18
CA ARG A 70 -1.91 5.61 1.78
C ARG A 70 -0.68 5.88 2.63
N VAL A 71 -0.02 7.01 2.42
CA VAL A 71 1.16 7.47 3.19
C VAL A 71 2.13 6.33 3.51
N GLY A 72 2.39 5.45 2.53
CA GLY A 72 3.06 4.17 2.73
C GLY A 72 4.57 4.25 2.74
N VAL A 73 5.22 3.33 3.48
CA VAL A 73 6.68 3.16 3.47
C VAL A 73 7.09 2.35 2.24
N MET A 74 7.29 3.01 1.10
CA MET A 74 7.47 2.35 -0.21
C MET A 74 8.92 2.00 -0.55
N ASP A 75 9.90 2.69 0.05
CA ASP A 75 11.34 2.44 -0.16
C ASP A 75 11.96 1.83 1.09
N MET A 76 11.98 0.50 1.16
CA MET A 76 12.52 -0.21 2.31
C MET A 76 14.05 -0.16 2.41
N MET A 77 14.72 0.19 1.31
CA MET A 77 16.17 0.31 1.30
C MET A 77 16.67 1.57 2.00
N ARG A 78 15.84 2.63 2.03
CA ARG A 78 16.23 3.97 2.53
C ARG A 78 15.31 4.52 3.61
N TYR A 79 14.25 3.81 4.01
CA TYR A 79 13.27 4.33 4.96
C TYR A 79 13.90 4.87 6.23
N HIS A 80 14.94 4.20 6.74
CA HIS A 80 15.64 4.54 7.98
C HIS A 80 16.49 5.83 7.89
N LEU A 81 16.71 6.35 6.67
CA LEU A 81 17.44 7.60 6.43
C LEU A 81 16.52 8.83 6.42
N PHE A 82 15.19 8.63 6.47
CA PHE A 82 14.21 9.70 6.40
C PHE A 82 13.61 9.97 7.79
N THR A 83 13.55 11.23 8.19
CA THR A 83 12.87 11.73 9.39
C THR A 83 12.98 10.79 10.61
N ILE A 84 11.87 10.19 11.05
CA ILE A 84 11.82 9.25 12.17
C ILE A 84 11.91 7.76 11.75
N GLY A 85 12.17 7.49 10.46
CA GLY A 85 12.22 6.11 9.93
C GLY A 85 13.17 5.19 10.69
N TRP A 86 14.28 5.72 11.19
CA TRP A 86 15.24 4.97 12.03
C TRP A 86 14.56 4.28 13.23
N ASN A 87 13.48 4.84 13.76
CA ASN A 87 12.78 4.30 14.93
C ASN A 87 12.02 3.00 14.61
N TRP A 88 11.80 2.68 13.34
CA TRP A 88 11.12 1.46 12.92
C TRP A 88 12.08 0.29 12.64
N ALA A 89 13.36 0.50 12.86
CA ALA A 89 14.39 -0.54 12.68
C ALA A 89 14.16 -1.78 13.56
N SER A 90 13.51 -1.60 14.72
CA SER A 90 13.10 -2.72 15.58
C SER A 90 12.16 -3.69 14.88
N ASP A 91 11.28 -3.18 14.01
CA ASP A 91 10.27 -3.98 13.28
C ASP A 91 10.78 -4.47 11.92
N TYR A 92 11.58 -3.66 11.21
CA TYR A 92 11.98 -3.98 9.84
C TYR A 92 13.41 -4.45 9.70
N GLY A 93 14.33 -4.08 10.61
CA GLY A 93 15.76 -4.08 10.35
C GLY A 93 16.13 -3.00 9.33
N THR A 94 17.41 -2.78 9.05
CA THR A 94 17.86 -1.79 8.08
C THR A 94 18.76 -2.39 7.00
N SER A 95 18.81 -1.76 5.84
CA SER A 95 19.75 -2.17 4.77
C SER A 95 21.21 -1.97 5.14
N ALA A 96 21.49 -1.25 6.23
CA ALA A 96 22.83 -1.03 6.78
C ALA A 96 23.26 -2.10 7.79
N ASP A 97 22.35 -2.96 8.28
CA ASP A 97 22.66 -3.98 9.29
C ASP A 97 23.63 -5.03 8.73
N ASN A 98 23.30 -5.61 7.60
CA ASN A 98 24.12 -6.57 6.87
C ASN A 98 23.54 -6.86 5.48
N ALA A 99 24.27 -7.58 4.64
CA ALA A 99 23.87 -7.91 3.27
C ALA A 99 22.61 -8.78 3.20
N GLU A 100 22.40 -9.68 4.15
CA GLU A 100 21.23 -10.56 4.21
C GLU A 100 19.96 -9.75 4.49
N MET A 101 19.99 -8.85 5.47
CA MET A 101 18.89 -7.95 5.77
C MET A 101 18.60 -6.99 4.61
N ALA A 102 19.65 -6.42 3.99
CA ALA A 102 19.49 -5.57 2.82
C ALA A 102 18.77 -6.30 1.67
N LYS A 103 19.19 -7.54 1.38
CA LYS A 103 18.53 -8.37 0.38
C LYS A 103 17.07 -8.66 0.75
N TYR A 104 16.81 -9.03 1.99
CA TYR A 104 15.46 -9.32 2.47
C TYR A 104 14.53 -8.11 2.36
N LEU A 105 15.00 -6.92 2.74
CA LEU A 105 14.25 -5.67 2.57
C LEU A 105 13.99 -5.34 1.10
N LEU A 106 14.98 -5.59 0.25
CA LEU A 106 14.85 -5.40 -1.20
C LEU A 106 13.78 -6.33 -1.79
N ASP A 107 13.73 -7.58 -1.36
CA ASP A 107 12.82 -8.60 -1.90
C ASP A 107 11.33 -8.24 -1.73
N TYR A 108 10.96 -7.42 -0.74
CA TYR A 108 9.57 -6.98 -0.58
C TYR A 108 9.36 -5.46 -0.70
N SER A 109 10.40 -4.68 -0.93
CA SER A 109 10.29 -3.23 -1.06
C SER A 109 9.35 -2.82 -2.20
N PRO A 110 8.21 -2.15 -1.94
CA PRO A 110 7.24 -1.86 -2.99
C PRO A 110 7.83 -1.13 -4.19
N LEU A 111 8.65 -0.12 -3.95
CA LEU A 111 9.29 0.68 -4.99
C LEU A 111 10.18 -0.15 -5.93
N HIS A 112 10.89 -1.16 -5.38
CA HIS A 112 11.91 -1.90 -6.11
C HIS A 112 11.38 -3.16 -6.82
N ASN A 113 10.14 -3.55 -6.54
CA ASN A 113 9.53 -4.77 -7.07
C ASN A 113 8.34 -4.51 -8.00
N ILE A 114 8.19 -3.27 -8.48
CA ILE A 114 7.21 -2.97 -9.53
C ILE A 114 7.64 -3.73 -10.79
N LYS A 115 6.73 -4.55 -11.32
CA LYS A 115 6.96 -5.26 -12.57
C LYS A 115 6.92 -4.27 -13.74
N ASN A 116 7.66 -4.57 -14.79
CA ASN A 116 7.69 -3.78 -16.01
C ASN A 116 7.71 -4.74 -17.22
N ASP A 117 6.67 -5.55 -17.31
CA ASP A 117 6.60 -6.68 -18.24
C ASP A 117 5.18 -6.91 -18.81
N GLY A 118 4.31 -5.92 -18.69
CA GLY A 118 2.90 -6.00 -19.12
C GLY A 118 1.99 -6.75 -18.15
N THR A 119 2.47 -7.16 -16.98
CA THR A 119 1.60 -7.74 -15.95
C THR A 119 0.52 -6.73 -15.55
N GLU A 120 -0.76 -7.11 -15.67
CA GLU A 120 -1.87 -6.25 -15.29
C GLU A 120 -1.96 -6.07 -13.77
N TYR A 121 -1.69 -4.86 -13.31
CA TYR A 121 -1.86 -4.46 -11.91
C TYR A 121 -3.30 -3.98 -11.66
N PRO A 122 -3.75 -3.97 -10.40
CA PRO A 122 -5.00 -3.29 -10.04
C PRO A 122 -4.97 -1.81 -10.43
N ALA A 123 -6.13 -1.19 -10.47
CA ALA A 123 -6.20 0.27 -10.46
C ALA A 123 -5.62 0.78 -9.14
N ILE A 124 -4.65 1.70 -9.17
CA ILE A 124 -3.93 2.16 -7.98
C ILE A 124 -4.14 3.65 -7.77
N LEU A 125 -4.58 4.02 -6.57
CA LEU A 125 -4.58 5.40 -6.11
C LEU A 125 -3.65 5.52 -4.89
N VAL A 126 -2.44 6.00 -5.12
CA VAL A 126 -1.51 6.37 -4.05
C VAL A 126 -1.99 7.65 -3.40
N THR A 127 -2.10 7.71 -2.06
CA THR A 127 -2.38 8.97 -1.38
C THR A 127 -1.23 9.38 -0.47
N THR A 128 -0.92 10.67 -0.42
CA THR A 128 0.12 11.25 0.44
C THR A 128 -0.20 12.69 0.78
N ALA A 129 0.59 13.29 1.68
CA ALA A 129 0.49 14.69 2.04
C ALA A 129 1.88 15.35 1.90
N ASP A 130 1.90 16.60 1.43
CA ASP A 130 3.14 17.30 1.10
C ASP A 130 4.02 17.67 2.31
N HIS A 131 3.45 17.68 3.52
CA HIS A 131 4.13 17.96 4.79
C HIS A 131 4.11 16.76 5.75
N ASP A 132 4.04 15.54 5.23
CA ASP A 132 4.17 14.34 6.05
C ASP A 132 5.61 14.21 6.56
N ASP A 133 5.80 14.44 7.86
CA ASP A 133 7.08 14.37 8.55
C ASP A 133 7.35 13.00 9.19
N ARG A 134 6.36 12.11 9.19
CA ARG A 134 6.48 10.74 9.68
C ARG A 134 6.92 9.79 8.57
N VAL A 135 6.13 9.71 7.51
CA VAL A 135 6.48 8.95 6.29
C VAL A 135 6.62 9.95 5.16
N VAL A 136 7.85 10.39 4.91
CA VAL A 136 8.11 11.48 3.97
C VAL A 136 7.47 11.24 2.60
N PRO A 137 6.90 12.27 1.97
CA PRO A 137 6.19 12.14 0.69
C PRO A 137 7.02 11.52 -0.43
N ALA A 138 8.35 11.59 -0.30
CA ALA A 138 9.29 10.98 -1.25
C ALA A 138 9.06 9.47 -1.46
N HIS A 139 8.58 8.75 -0.45
CA HIS A 139 8.16 7.35 -0.60
C HIS A 139 7.06 7.21 -1.65
N SER A 140 5.98 7.96 -1.48
CA SER A 140 4.82 7.94 -2.37
C SER A 140 5.13 8.51 -3.76
N PHE A 141 5.91 9.59 -3.83
CA PHE A 141 6.29 10.22 -5.11
C PHE A 141 7.13 9.29 -5.98
N LYS A 142 8.17 8.67 -5.41
CA LYS A 142 9.00 7.70 -6.15
C LYS A 142 8.19 6.48 -6.59
N TYR A 143 7.37 5.94 -5.69
CA TYR A 143 6.55 4.77 -5.99
C TYR A 143 5.55 5.07 -7.12
N ALA A 144 4.80 6.17 -7.04
CA ALA A 144 3.84 6.56 -8.06
C ALA A 144 4.53 6.86 -9.41
N ALA A 145 5.66 7.57 -9.40
CA ALA A 145 6.42 7.87 -10.61
C ALA A 145 6.93 6.58 -11.30
N THR A 146 7.40 5.62 -10.50
CA THR A 146 7.86 4.33 -11.04
C THR A 146 6.68 3.52 -11.60
N LEU A 147 5.54 3.47 -10.91
CA LEU A 147 4.32 2.82 -11.42
C LEU A 147 3.88 3.42 -12.76
N GLN A 148 3.89 4.75 -12.88
CA GLN A 148 3.46 5.45 -14.10
C GLN A 148 4.45 5.29 -15.26
N ALA A 149 5.71 5.00 -14.95
CA ALA A 149 6.77 4.77 -15.96
C ALA A 149 6.90 3.31 -16.36
N SER A 150 6.28 2.37 -15.63
CA SER A 150 6.39 0.93 -15.85
C SER A 150 5.19 0.41 -16.63
N ASP A 151 5.43 -0.62 -17.44
CA ASP A 151 4.37 -1.38 -18.11
C ASP A 151 3.71 -2.35 -17.12
N THR A 152 2.66 -1.85 -16.46
CA THR A 152 1.85 -2.58 -15.47
C THR A 152 0.39 -2.72 -15.92
N GLY A 153 0.14 -2.74 -17.23
CA GLY A 153 -1.17 -2.82 -17.84
C GLY A 153 -1.94 -1.48 -17.85
N ASP A 154 -3.16 -1.52 -18.36
CA ASP A 154 -3.93 -0.32 -18.72
C ASP A 154 -4.73 0.32 -17.59
N ARG A 155 -4.89 -0.35 -16.44
CA ARG A 155 -5.64 0.20 -15.31
C ARG A 155 -4.94 1.44 -14.74
N PRO A 156 -5.69 2.47 -14.28
CA PRO A 156 -5.11 3.75 -13.89
C PRO A 156 -4.16 3.64 -12.68
N LYS A 157 -3.03 4.37 -12.73
CA LYS A 157 -2.05 4.55 -11.65
C LYS A 157 -1.98 6.03 -11.32
N LEU A 158 -2.69 6.44 -10.28
CA LEU A 158 -2.83 7.84 -9.90
C LEU A 158 -2.18 8.11 -8.55
N ILE A 159 -1.85 9.37 -8.32
CA ILE A 159 -1.44 9.86 -7.01
C ILE A 159 -2.31 11.06 -6.62
N ARG A 160 -2.82 11.04 -5.38
CA ARG A 160 -3.48 12.17 -4.73
C ARG A 160 -2.54 12.76 -3.68
N ILE A 161 -2.28 14.05 -3.80
CA ILE A 161 -1.40 14.78 -2.88
C ILE A 161 -2.24 15.79 -2.11
N ASP A 162 -2.32 15.64 -0.80
CA ASP A 162 -2.99 16.60 0.07
C ASP A 162 -2.01 17.74 0.42
N SER A 163 -2.34 18.95 0.02
CA SER A 163 -1.49 20.12 0.27
C SER A 163 -1.67 20.64 1.70
N LYS A 164 -0.57 21.11 2.31
CA LYS A 164 -0.56 21.64 3.68
C LYS A 164 -1.16 20.66 4.70
N ALA A 165 -0.79 19.39 4.58
CA ALA A 165 -1.25 18.33 5.46
C ALA A 165 -0.08 17.42 5.86
N GLY A 166 -0.15 16.88 7.08
CA GLY A 166 0.80 15.90 7.62
C GLY A 166 0.30 14.46 7.49
N HIS A 167 0.82 13.57 8.34
CA HIS A 167 0.55 12.11 8.29
C HIS A 167 -0.92 11.69 8.54
N GLY A 168 -1.80 12.64 8.84
CA GLY A 168 -3.23 12.40 9.04
C GLY A 168 -3.78 12.88 10.38
N SER A 169 -2.97 12.94 11.44
CA SER A 169 -3.39 13.49 12.74
C SER A 169 -3.71 14.99 12.64
N GLY A 170 -4.85 15.40 13.19
CA GLY A 170 -5.26 16.81 13.20
C GLY A 170 -5.73 17.35 11.84
N LYS A 171 -6.00 16.49 10.87
CA LYS A 171 -6.53 16.89 9.57
C LYS A 171 -7.92 17.49 9.72
N PRO A 172 -8.20 18.69 9.14
CA PRO A 172 -9.55 19.27 9.15
C PRO A 172 -10.58 18.32 8.53
N ILE A 173 -11.80 18.28 9.10
CA ILE A 173 -12.84 17.34 8.67
C ILE A 173 -13.20 17.50 7.18
N ALA A 174 -13.21 18.73 6.67
CA ALA A 174 -13.46 18.99 5.25
C ALA A 174 -12.44 18.29 4.35
N LYS A 175 -11.16 18.33 4.71
CA LYS A 175 -10.10 17.62 3.97
C LYS A 175 -10.23 16.08 4.06
N VAL A 176 -10.70 15.57 5.19
CA VAL A 176 -11.00 14.14 5.35
C VAL A 176 -12.14 13.73 4.42
N ILE A 177 -13.21 14.54 4.36
CA ILE A 177 -14.34 14.30 3.47
C ILE A 177 -13.89 14.33 2.00
N ASP A 178 -13.11 15.33 1.60
CA ASP A 178 -12.58 15.45 0.24
C ASP A 178 -11.72 14.25 -0.13
N GLU A 179 -10.83 13.82 0.77
CA GLU A 179 -9.97 12.66 0.54
C GLU A 179 -10.79 11.37 0.33
N TYR A 180 -11.74 11.10 1.22
CA TYR A 180 -12.58 9.90 1.10
C TYR A 180 -13.56 9.99 -0.08
N THR A 181 -14.00 11.19 -0.46
CA THR A 181 -14.78 11.39 -1.69
C THR A 181 -13.97 10.96 -2.92
N ASP A 182 -12.71 11.38 -3.01
CA ASP A 182 -11.83 10.99 -4.11
C ASP A 182 -11.55 9.48 -4.09
N ILE A 183 -11.26 8.90 -2.92
CA ILE A 183 -11.00 7.46 -2.76
C ILE A 183 -12.21 6.64 -3.19
N TYR A 184 -13.41 6.92 -2.66
CA TYR A 184 -14.62 6.15 -3.01
C TYR A 184 -15.04 6.37 -4.47
N SER A 185 -14.86 7.58 -5.02
CA SER A 185 -15.10 7.83 -6.43
C SER A 185 -14.19 6.96 -7.31
N PHE A 186 -12.91 6.87 -6.96
CA PHE A 186 -11.96 6.02 -7.67
C PHE A 186 -12.33 4.54 -7.56
N ILE A 187 -12.71 4.08 -6.37
CA ILE A 187 -13.13 2.69 -6.14
C ILE A 187 -14.36 2.36 -6.97
N PHE A 188 -15.44 3.14 -6.85
CA PHE A 188 -16.70 2.89 -7.57
C PHE A 188 -16.52 2.92 -9.08
N TYR A 189 -15.75 3.89 -9.59
CA TYR A 189 -15.44 3.97 -11.01
C TYR A 189 -14.76 2.69 -11.52
N ASN A 190 -13.74 2.20 -10.82
CA ASN A 190 -12.98 1.02 -11.22
C ASN A 190 -13.72 -0.31 -11.00
N LEU A 191 -14.69 -0.33 -10.08
CA LEU A 191 -15.59 -1.48 -9.89
C LEU A 191 -16.79 -1.46 -10.86
N GLY A 192 -17.01 -0.35 -11.61
CA GLY A 192 -18.18 -0.19 -12.47
C GLY A 192 -19.48 -0.01 -11.68
N ILE A 193 -19.42 0.45 -10.44
CA ILE A 193 -20.56 0.68 -9.55
C ILE A 193 -21.05 2.13 -9.69
N ASP A 194 -22.34 2.32 -9.93
CA ASP A 194 -23.00 3.63 -9.87
C ASP A 194 -23.80 3.74 -8.56
N PRO A 195 -23.22 4.42 -7.53
CA PRO A 195 -23.85 4.45 -6.21
C PRO A 195 -25.19 5.19 -6.18
N VAL A 196 -25.49 6.00 -7.18
CA VAL A 196 -26.77 6.72 -7.27
C VAL A 196 -27.87 5.82 -7.82
N LYS A 197 -27.55 4.96 -8.78
CA LYS A 197 -28.53 4.02 -9.37
C LYS A 197 -28.86 2.84 -8.47
N GLU A 198 -27.92 2.42 -7.61
CA GLU A 198 -28.16 1.30 -6.70
C GLU A 198 -29.05 1.67 -5.50
N GLN A 199 -29.13 2.94 -5.12
CA GLN A 199 -30.05 3.43 -4.08
C GLN A 199 -31.52 3.49 -4.54
N ALA A 200 -31.78 3.33 -5.85
CA ALA A 200 -33.12 3.43 -6.44
C ALA A 200 -33.82 2.06 -6.61
N LYS A 201 -33.24 0.98 -6.10
CA LYS A 201 -33.80 -0.38 -6.04
C LYS A 201 -34.19 -0.77 -4.62
#